data_4a74339c173cdb1c3059467f6bc72bc0
#
_entry.id   4a74339c173cdb1c3059467f6bc72bc0
#
_cell.length_a   1.000
_cell.length_b   1.000
_cell.length_c   1.000
_cell.angle_alpha   90.00
_cell.angle_beta   90.00
_cell.angle_gamma   90.00
#
_symmetry.space_group_name_H-M   'P 1'
#
loop_
_entity.id
_entity.type
_entity.pdbx_description
1 polymer ?
#
loop_
_entity_poly.entity_id
_entity_poly.type
_entity_poly.pdbx_seq_one_letter_code
_entity_poly.pdbx_strand_id
1 'polypeptide(L)'
;ILGIILILGGGAVVGLLAPEAAAGAARFRPLVILSVAVPSALLLLWYIRLRLPGPDAWLLGALAGSLAGVSVLFQEAATSPTGRLLGRDLESAPSLVAEYAPVLLNPISAVWIGATALAFLSSQFAYGRGDSVRVVPPFVAAQIVVPLLGGLVAFGEELLLPQWLAIAVILLGLPLVAGRHR
;
A
#
# COMPACT_ATOMS: atom_id res chain seq x y z
N ILE A 1 3.58 10.92 20.49
CA ILE A 1 4.92 10.33 20.37
C ILE A 1 4.83 8.79 20.44
N LEU A 2 4.21 8.20 21.49
CA LEU A 2 4.13 6.73 21.64
C LEU A 2 3.53 6.04 20.42
N GLY A 3 2.40 6.53 19.89
CA GLY A 3 1.76 5.95 18.69
C GLY A 3 2.67 5.96 17.46
N ILE A 4 3.45 7.03 17.26
CA ILE A 4 4.42 7.12 16.16
C ILE A 4 5.53 6.08 16.34
N ILE A 5 6.07 5.93 17.56
CA ILE A 5 7.10 4.93 17.87
C ILE A 5 6.58 3.51 17.60
N LEU A 6 5.34 3.21 17.96
CA LEU A 6 4.73 1.90 17.72
C LEU A 6 4.57 1.63 16.22
N ILE A 7 4.13 2.62 15.43
CA ILE A 7 3.96 2.46 13.98
C ILE A 7 5.32 2.27 13.29
N LEU A 8 6.31 3.10 13.60
CA LEU A 8 7.64 2.99 12.99
C LEU A 8 8.36 1.72 13.44
N GLY A 9 8.28 1.38 14.74
CA GLY A 9 8.88 0.16 15.29
C GLY A 9 8.26 -1.10 14.70
N GLY A 10 6.94 -1.17 14.63
CA GLY A 10 6.22 -2.27 13.97
C GLY A 10 6.57 -2.39 12.50
N GLY A 11 6.65 -1.25 11.76
CA GLY A 11 7.06 -1.23 10.38
C GLY A 11 8.50 -1.72 10.15
N ALA A 12 9.42 -1.34 11.03
CA ALA A 12 10.80 -1.82 10.99
C ALA A 12 10.89 -3.35 11.22
N VAL A 13 10.14 -3.89 12.18
CA VAL A 13 10.08 -5.34 12.43
C VAL A 13 9.54 -6.08 11.20
N VAL A 14 8.47 -5.57 10.59
CA VAL A 14 7.94 -6.15 9.35
C VAL A 14 8.98 -6.13 8.25
N GLY A 15 9.68 -5.00 8.03
CA GLY A 15 10.70 -4.89 6.98
C GLY A 15 11.90 -5.81 7.21
N LEU A 16 12.34 -5.98 8.46
CA LEU A 16 13.45 -6.87 8.80
C LEU A 16 13.10 -8.36 8.68
N LEU A 17 11.83 -8.71 8.87
CA LEU A 17 11.33 -10.07 8.78
C LEU A 17 10.63 -10.35 7.45
N ALA A 18 10.69 -9.42 6.50
CA ALA A 18 10.12 -9.64 5.17
C ALA A 18 10.77 -10.89 4.56
N PRO A 19 9.99 -11.91 4.19
CA PRO A 19 10.56 -13.06 3.48
C PRO A 19 11.17 -12.57 2.16
N GLU A 20 12.26 -13.22 1.74
CA GLU A 20 12.71 -13.07 0.35
C GLU A 20 11.51 -13.38 -0.53
N ALA A 21 11.20 -12.46 -1.45
CA ALA A 21 9.98 -12.48 -2.24
C ALA A 21 9.68 -13.90 -2.73
N ALA A 22 8.60 -14.48 -2.23
CA ALA A 22 8.20 -15.80 -2.64
C ALA A 22 7.94 -15.76 -4.15
N ALA A 23 8.68 -16.56 -4.93
CA ALA A 23 8.59 -16.63 -6.39
C ALA A 23 7.25 -17.25 -6.87
N GLY A 24 6.17 -17.01 -6.13
CA GLY A 24 4.83 -17.49 -6.42
C GLY A 24 4.16 -16.71 -7.56
N ALA A 25 3.43 -17.39 -8.41
CA ALA A 25 2.60 -16.74 -9.42
C ALA A 25 1.51 -15.90 -8.76
N ALA A 26 1.45 -14.61 -9.09
CA ALA A 26 0.45 -13.69 -8.57
C ALA A 26 -0.98 -14.16 -8.89
N ARG A 27 -1.85 -14.24 -7.89
CA ARG A 27 -3.27 -14.52 -8.05
C ARG A 27 -4.01 -13.21 -8.34
N PHE A 28 -4.26 -12.92 -9.62
CA PHE A 28 -4.83 -11.64 -10.05
C PHE A 28 -6.22 -11.33 -9.47
N ARG A 29 -7.10 -12.33 -9.33
CA ARG A 29 -8.46 -12.09 -8.79
C ARG A 29 -8.44 -11.46 -7.39
N PRO A 30 -7.79 -12.05 -6.38
CA PRO A 30 -7.74 -11.45 -5.05
C PRO A 30 -6.98 -10.13 -5.04
N LEU A 31 -5.94 -9.97 -5.86
CA LEU A 31 -5.22 -8.71 -6.01
C LEU A 31 -6.15 -7.57 -6.46
N VAL A 32 -6.93 -7.79 -7.53
CA VAL A 32 -7.89 -6.80 -8.04
C VAL A 32 -8.98 -6.53 -7.01
N ILE A 33 -9.53 -7.55 -6.36
CA ILE A 33 -10.57 -7.38 -5.33
C ILE A 33 -10.04 -6.51 -4.19
N LEU A 34 -8.87 -6.81 -3.66
CA LEU A 34 -8.27 -6.05 -2.56
C LEU A 34 -7.99 -4.61 -2.98
N SER A 35 -7.46 -4.42 -4.19
CA SER A 35 -7.09 -3.10 -4.73
C SER A 35 -8.27 -2.19 -4.97
N VAL A 36 -9.45 -2.74 -5.20
CA VAL A 36 -10.69 -1.97 -5.35
C VAL A 36 -11.40 -1.84 -4.00
N ALA A 37 -11.51 -2.91 -3.24
CA ALA A 37 -12.28 -2.95 -2.01
C ALA A 37 -11.73 -2.00 -0.93
N VAL A 38 -10.41 -1.99 -0.71
CA VAL A 38 -9.80 -1.18 0.36
C VAL A 38 -9.94 0.32 0.07
N PRO A 39 -9.51 0.87 -1.08
CA PRO A 39 -9.71 2.28 -1.37
C PRO A 39 -11.20 2.68 -1.43
N SER A 40 -12.06 1.80 -1.97
CA SER A 40 -13.50 2.09 -2.04
C SER A 40 -14.14 2.17 -0.65
N ALA A 41 -13.77 1.27 0.27
CA ALA A 41 -14.23 1.31 1.64
C ALA A 41 -13.77 2.59 2.35
N LEU A 42 -12.52 3.00 2.16
CA LEU A 42 -12.00 4.24 2.73
C LEU A 42 -12.63 5.49 2.12
N LEU A 43 -12.88 5.49 0.80
CA LEU A 43 -13.62 6.57 0.14
C LEU A 43 -15.06 6.66 0.66
N LEU A 44 -15.73 5.53 0.86
CA LEU A 44 -17.07 5.50 1.42
C LEU A 44 -17.08 6.02 2.87
N LEU A 45 -16.13 5.59 3.68
CA LEU A 45 -15.97 6.08 5.06
C LEU A 45 -15.68 7.59 5.07
N TRP A 46 -14.82 8.07 4.17
CA TRP A 46 -14.56 9.50 4.03
C TRP A 46 -15.82 10.25 3.59
N TYR A 47 -16.56 9.74 2.61
CA TYR A 47 -17.84 10.33 2.18
C TYR A 47 -18.86 10.42 3.32
N ILE A 48 -19.02 9.34 4.09
CA ILE A 48 -19.89 9.32 5.28
C ILE A 48 -19.39 10.35 6.30
N ARG A 49 -18.07 10.45 6.49
CA ARG A 49 -17.45 11.39 7.42
C ARG A 49 -17.63 12.85 7.02
N LEU A 50 -17.72 13.16 5.74
CA LEU A 50 -18.07 14.52 5.28
C LEU A 50 -19.44 15.01 5.76
N ARG A 51 -20.34 14.06 6.11
CA ARG A 51 -21.66 14.35 6.65
C ARG A 51 -21.64 14.56 8.16
N LEU A 52 -20.53 14.28 8.83
CA LEU A 52 -20.37 14.36 10.28
C LEU A 52 -19.32 15.42 10.62
N PRO A 53 -19.52 16.23 11.69
CA PRO A 53 -18.52 17.21 12.11
C PRO A 53 -17.27 16.51 12.63
N GLY A 54 -16.09 17.02 12.24
CA GLY A 54 -14.79 16.58 12.75
C GLY A 54 -13.70 16.43 11.68
N PRO A 55 -12.45 16.28 12.09
CA PRO A 55 -11.32 16.20 11.17
C PRO A 55 -11.35 14.90 10.35
N ASP A 56 -11.19 15.02 9.05
CA ASP A 56 -11.17 13.92 8.07
C ASP A 56 -9.77 13.60 7.54
N ALA A 57 -8.77 14.41 7.92
CA ALA A 57 -7.40 14.30 7.43
C ALA A 57 -6.76 12.92 7.66
N TRP A 58 -7.07 12.23 8.76
CA TRP A 58 -6.56 10.90 9.04
C TRP A 58 -7.12 9.83 8.08
N LEU A 59 -8.39 9.95 7.69
CA LEU A 59 -9.00 9.05 6.69
C LEU A 59 -8.38 9.26 5.31
N LEU A 60 -8.12 10.51 4.93
CA LEU A 60 -7.44 10.84 3.69
C LEU A 60 -5.99 10.34 3.70
N GLY A 61 -5.31 10.43 4.85
CA GLY A 61 -3.99 9.82 5.04
C GLY A 61 -4.03 8.31 4.86
N ALA A 62 -4.98 7.62 5.50
CA ALA A 62 -5.17 6.19 5.33
C ALA A 62 -5.53 5.80 3.89
N LEU A 63 -6.36 6.58 3.19
CA LEU A 63 -6.67 6.38 1.78
C LEU A 63 -5.42 6.49 0.90
N ALA A 64 -4.66 7.56 1.07
CA ALA A 64 -3.43 7.77 0.32
C ALA A 64 -2.40 6.65 0.59
N GLY A 65 -2.25 6.22 1.84
CA GLY A 65 -1.39 5.10 2.23
C GLY A 65 -1.87 3.77 1.67
N SER A 66 -3.18 3.52 1.62
CA SER A 66 -3.72 2.30 1.01
C SER A 66 -3.48 2.25 -0.50
N LEU A 67 -3.63 3.38 -1.21
CA LEU A 67 -3.30 3.47 -2.63
C LEU A 67 -1.80 3.26 -2.88
N ALA A 68 -0.94 3.79 -2.01
CA ALA A 68 0.50 3.54 -2.07
C ALA A 68 0.81 2.05 -1.83
N GLY A 69 0.15 1.40 -0.86
CA GLY A 69 0.28 -0.03 -0.61
C GLY A 69 -0.20 -0.88 -1.80
N VAL A 70 -1.31 -0.50 -2.42
CA VAL A 70 -1.81 -1.13 -3.66
C VAL A 70 -0.78 -0.98 -4.79
N SER A 71 -0.15 0.21 -4.93
CA SER A 71 0.89 0.41 -5.95
C SER A 71 2.06 -0.56 -5.79
N VAL A 72 2.50 -0.82 -4.55
CA VAL A 72 3.56 -1.80 -4.25
C VAL A 72 3.15 -3.21 -4.70
N LEU A 73 1.91 -3.64 -4.42
CA LEU A 73 1.41 -4.95 -4.86
C LEU A 73 1.40 -5.10 -6.38
N PHE A 74 1.01 -4.06 -7.11
CA PHE A 74 1.05 -4.09 -8.57
C PHE A 74 2.47 -4.01 -9.12
N GLN A 75 3.36 -3.30 -8.46
CA GLN A 75 4.79 -3.31 -8.79
C GLN A 75 5.36 -4.72 -8.67
N GLU A 76 5.10 -5.41 -7.58
CA GLU A 76 5.53 -6.78 -7.35
C GLU A 76 4.92 -7.75 -8.37
N ALA A 77 3.60 -7.62 -8.64
CA ALA A 77 2.94 -8.40 -9.68
C ALA A 77 3.54 -8.17 -11.08
N ALA A 78 3.89 -6.93 -11.43
CA ALA A 78 4.51 -6.59 -12.71
C ALA A 78 5.92 -7.17 -12.86
N THR A 79 6.68 -7.22 -11.78
CA THR A 79 8.05 -7.76 -11.77
C THR A 79 8.09 -9.27 -11.59
N SER A 80 6.97 -9.90 -11.22
CA SER A 80 6.85 -11.35 -11.09
C SER A 80 7.06 -12.06 -12.44
N PRO A 81 7.44 -13.35 -12.44
CA PRO A 81 7.59 -14.10 -13.68
C PRO A 81 6.35 -14.06 -14.57
N THR A 82 5.15 -14.15 -13.98
CA THR A 82 3.87 -14.04 -14.70
C THR A 82 3.66 -12.65 -15.30
N GLY A 83 4.03 -11.60 -14.57
CA GLY A 83 3.95 -10.22 -15.05
C GLY A 83 4.88 -9.98 -16.23
N ARG A 84 6.10 -10.48 -16.17
CA ARG A 84 7.08 -10.36 -17.28
C ARG A 84 6.59 -11.06 -18.57
N LEU A 85 5.90 -12.21 -18.46
CA LEU A 85 5.32 -12.90 -19.60
C LEU A 85 4.19 -12.11 -20.29
N LEU A 86 3.52 -11.18 -19.57
CA LEU A 86 2.50 -10.31 -20.14
C LEU A 86 3.09 -9.05 -20.81
N GLY A 87 4.37 -8.77 -20.60
CA GLY A 87 5.09 -7.71 -21.26
C GLY A 87 5.47 -8.05 -22.70
N ARG A 88 5.75 -7.02 -23.49
CA ARG A 88 6.27 -7.22 -24.86
C ARG A 88 7.77 -7.50 -24.80
N ASP A 89 8.19 -8.60 -25.40
CA ASP A 89 9.60 -8.88 -25.65
C ASP A 89 10.10 -7.98 -26.77
N LEU A 90 11.09 -7.16 -26.46
CA LEU A 90 11.80 -6.32 -27.43
C LEU A 90 13.20 -6.89 -27.64
N GLU A 91 13.27 -8.07 -28.29
CA GLU A 91 14.54 -8.79 -28.55
C GLU A 91 15.58 -7.95 -29.30
N SER A 92 15.15 -6.93 -30.04
CA SER A 92 16.02 -6.07 -30.84
C SER A 92 16.43 -4.76 -30.15
N ALA A 93 16.00 -4.52 -28.91
CA ALA A 93 16.29 -3.28 -28.19
C ALA A 93 17.69 -3.30 -27.52
N PRO A 94 18.31 -2.13 -27.29
CA PRO A 94 19.53 -2.03 -26.47
C PRO A 94 19.34 -2.73 -25.12
N SER A 95 20.40 -3.36 -24.60
CA SER A 95 20.33 -4.30 -23.46
C SER A 95 19.51 -3.81 -22.25
N LEU A 96 19.67 -2.52 -21.87
CA LEU A 96 18.91 -1.94 -20.76
C LEU A 96 17.40 -1.81 -21.08
N VAL A 97 17.07 -1.43 -22.33
CA VAL A 97 15.67 -1.30 -22.75
C VAL A 97 15.02 -2.68 -22.83
N ALA A 98 15.72 -3.69 -23.35
CA ALA A 98 15.24 -5.06 -23.41
C ALA A 98 14.96 -5.65 -22.02
N GLU A 99 15.77 -5.29 -21.03
CA GLU A 99 15.60 -5.76 -19.65
C GLU A 99 14.35 -5.17 -18.97
N TYR A 100 14.09 -3.86 -19.14
CA TYR A 100 12.99 -3.18 -18.46
C TYR A 100 11.72 -3.04 -19.29
N ALA A 101 11.78 -3.18 -20.62
CA ALA A 101 10.62 -3.05 -21.48
C ALA A 101 9.47 -4.01 -21.14
N PRO A 102 9.69 -5.30 -20.85
CA PRO A 102 8.62 -6.21 -20.47
C PRO A 102 7.88 -5.75 -19.22
N VAL A 103 8.57 -5.12 -18.28
CA VAL A 103 7.97 -4.57 -17.07
C VAL A 103 7.22 -3.27 -17.37
N LEU A 104 7.80 -2.34 -18.13
CA LEU A 104 7.21 -1.02 -18.38
C LEU A 104 6.02 -1.08 -19.36
N LEU A 105 6.06 -1.97 -20.34
CA LEU A 105 5.01 -2.13 -21.36
C LEU A 105 3.91 -3.11 -20.93
N ASN A 106 3.97 -3.61 -19.71
CA ASN A 106 2.96 -4.47 -19.13
C ASN A 106 1.72 -3.64 -18.70
N PRO A 107 0.49 -4.07 -19.00
CA PRO A 107 -0.72 -3.40 -18.52
C PRO A 107 -0.81 -3.31 -17.00
N ILE A 108 -0.20 -4.24 -16.26
CA ILE A 108 -0.11 -4.20 -14.79
C ILE A 108 0.69 -2.97 -14.33
N SER A 109 1.76 -2.62 -15.05
CA SER A 109 2.58 -1.44 -14.73
C SER A 109 1.82 -0.13 -14.94
N ALA A 110 0.88 -0.08 -15.89
CA ALA A 110 -0.01 1.08 -16.03
C ALA A 110 -0.90 1.25 -14.78
N VAL A 111 -1.38 0.15 -14.20
CA VAL A 111 -2.13 0.17 -12.93
C VAL A 111 -1.22 0.60 -11.77
N TRP A 112 0.00 0.08 -11.70
CA TRP A 112 1.01 0.49 -10.72
C TRP A 112 1.27 2.01 -10.78
N ILE A 113 1.60 2.54 -11.96
CA ILE A 113 1.87 3.97 -12.16
C ILE A 113 0.63 4.81 -11.80
N GLY A 114 -0.55 4.38 -12.24
CA GLY A 114 -1.81 5.04 -11.92
C GLY A 114 -2.10 5.07 -10.43
N ALA A 115 -1.92 3.94 -9.72
CA ALA A 115 -2.10 3.85 -8.27
C ALA A 115 -1.08 4.74 -7.53
N THR A 116 0.17 4.78 -7.97
CA THR A 116 1.22 5.67 -7.43
C THR A 116 0.83 7.14 -7.58
N ALA A 117 0.38 7.54 -8.77
CA ALA A 117 -0.06 8.91 -9.03
C ALA A 117 -1.28 9.29 -8.16
N LEU A 118 -2.26 8.40 -8.04
CA LEU A 118 -3.43 8.60 -7.18
C LEU A 118 -3.04 8.67 -5.70
N ALA A 119 -2.11 7.84 -5.23
CA ALA A 119 -1.58 7.91 -3.88
C ALA A 119 -0.92 9.26 -3.60
N PHE A 120 -0.10 9.74 -4.52
CA PHE A 120 0.55 11.04 -4.42
C PHE A 120 -0.47 12.18 -4.37
N LEU A 121 -1.41 12.23 -5.31
CA LEU A 121 -2.46 13.27 -5.33
C LEU A 121 -3.32 13.23 -4.07
N SER A 122 -3.71 12.05 -3.61
CA SER A 122 -4.49 11.88 -2.38
C SER A 122 -3.71 12.34 -1.15
N SER A 123 -2.39 12.12 -1.10
CA SER A 123 -1.55 12.61 0.00
C SER A 123 -1.47 14.13 0.01
N GLN A 124 -1.30 14.78 -1.16
CA GLN A 124 -1.31 16.25 -1.25
C GLN A 124 -2.65 16.82 -0.80
N PHE A 125 -3.74 16.19 -1.20
CA PHE A 125 -5.08 16.59 -0.76
C PHE A 125 -5.29 16.42 0.75
N ALA A 126 -4.76 15.35 1.33
CA ALA A 126 -4.80 15.11 2.78
C ALA A 126 -4.02 16.18 3.56
N TYR A 127 -2.83 16.56 3.09
CA TYR A 127 -2.02 17.63 3.68
C TYR A 127 -2.69 19.00 3.57
N GLY A 128 -3.46 19.26 2.53
CA GLY A 128 -4.25 20.48 2.40
C GLY A 128 -5.43 20.57 3.39
N ARG A 129 -5.81 19.44 4.03
CA ARG A 129 -6.95 19.36 4.96
C ARG A 129 -6.57 19.16 6.42
N GLY A 130 -5.33 18.92 6.72
CA GLY A 130 -4.90 18.75 8.10
C GLY A 130 -3.40 18.69 8.30
N ASP A 131 -3.00 18.77 9.55
CA ASP A 131 -1.59 18.73 9.94
C ASP A 131 -0.96 17.38 9.59
N SER A 132 0.32 17.40 9.25
CA SER A 132 1.11 16.20 8.96
C SER A 132 1.08 15.15 10.08
N VAL A 133 0.97 15.58 11.32
CA VAL A 133 0.83 14.70 12.50
C VAL A 133 -0.44 13.84 12.43
N ARG A 134 -1.50 14.30 11.76
CA ARG A 134 -2.75 13.56 11.58
C ARG A 134 -2.78 12.74 10.29
N VAL A 135 -2.00 13.13 9.28
CA VAL A 135 -1.99 12.49 7.96
C VAL A 135 -0.94 11.39 7.89
N VAL A 136 0.29 11.64 8.35
CA VAL A 136 1.42 10.73 8.16
C VAL A 136 1.26 9.38 8.86
N PRO A 137 0.86 9.29 10.14
CA PRO A 137 0.78 7.99 10.81
C PRO A 137 -0.22 7.03 10.16
N PRO A 138 -1.47 7.42 9.83
CA PRO A 138 -2.39 6.53 9.13
C PRO A 138 -1.95 6.22 7.69
N PHE A 139 -1.27 7.16 7.01
CA PHE A 139 -0.65 6.90 5.71
C PHE A 139 0.39 5.77 5.79
N VAL A 140 1.36 5.89 6.71
CA VAL A 140 2.42 4.89 6.88
C VAL A 140 1.85 3.54 7.31
N ALA A 141 0.90 3.53 8.25
CA ALA A 141 0.26 2.31 8.70
C ALA A 141 -0.46 1.59 7.54
N ALA A 142 -1.25 2.30 6.74
CA ALA A 142 -1.94 1.71 5.60
C ALA A 142 -0.98 1.24 4.51
N GLN A 143 0.09 2.01 4.25
CA GLN A 143 1.14 1.66 3.28
C GLN A 143 1.90 0.37 3.67
N ILE A 144 1.97 0.03 4.95
CA ILE A 144 2.59 -1.21 5.43
C ILE A 144 1.58 -2.36 5.46
N VAL A 145 0.39 -2.12 6.02
CA VAL A 145 -0.60 -3.18 6.25
C VAL A 145 -1.21 -3.69 4.94
N VAL A 146 -1.47 -2.80 3.98
CA VAL A 146 -2.10 -3.20 2.71
C VAL A 146 -1.23 -4.15 1.88
N PRO A 147 0.08 -3.91 1.66
CA PRO A 147 0.93 -4.87 0.97
C PRO A 147 1.07 -6.20 1.70
N LEU A 148 1.15 -6.19 3.03
CA LEU A 148 1.24 -7.42 3.82
C LEU A 148 0.00 -8.29 3.66
N LEU A 149 -1.20 -7.70 3.77
CA LEU A 149 -2.45 -8.42 3.52
C LEU A 149 -2.55 -8.85 2.05
N GLY A 150 -2.06 -8.03 1.14
CA GLY A 150 -1.99 -8.36 -0.28
C GLY A 150 -1.04 -9.53 -0.56
N GLY A 151 0.13 -9.55 0.06
CA GLY A 151 1.10 -10.63 0.01
C GLY A 151 0.46 -11.97 0.43
N LEU A 152 -0.19 -11.96 1.59
CA LEU A 152 -0.91 -13.12 2.11
C LEU A 152 -1.97 -13.65 1.11
N VAL A 153 -2.81 -12.76 0.58
CA VAL A 153 -4.00 -13.15 -0.20
C VAL A 153 -3.68 -13.37 -1.68
N ALA A 154 -2.85 -12.49 -2.27
CA ALA A 154 -2.58 -12.52 -3.71
C ALA A 154 -1.37 -13.38 -4.08
N PHE A 155 -0.34 -13.43 -3.24
CA PHE A 155 0.88 -14.19 -3.50
C PHE A 155 0.95 -15.50 -2.68
N GLY A 156 0.05 -15.67 -1.69
CA GLY A 156 0.02 -16.85 -0.83
C GLY A 156 1.19 -16.90 0.15
N GLU A 157 1.72 -15.73 0.50
CA GLU A 157 2.79 -15.62 1.48
C GLU A 157 2.30 -16.02 2.87
N GLU A 158 3.16 -16.70 3.63
CA GLU A 158 2.87 -17.04 5.02
C GLU A 158 3.47 -15.97 5.93
N LEU A 159 2.62 -15.32 6.72
CA LEU A 159 3.08 -14.35 7.71
C LEU A 159 3.56 -15.09 8.97
N LEU A 160 4.77 -14.77 9.40
CA LEU A 160 5.32 -15.24 10.65
C LEU A 160 4.61 -14.59 11.84
N LEU A 161 4.54 -15.30 12.98
CA LEU A 161 3.95 -14.76 14.21
C LEU A 161 4.48 -13.36 14.58
N PRO A 162 5.81 -13.06 14.50
CA PRO A 162 6.31 -11.71 14.77
C PRO A 162 5.75 -10.64 13.82
N GLN A 163 5.44 -10.99 12.57
CA GLN A 163 4.84 -10.04 11.61
C GLN A 163 3.39 -9.74 12.00
N TRP A 164 2.61 -10.74 12.41
CA TRP A 164 1.27 -10.54 12.96
C TRP A 164 1.27 -9.63 14.19
N LEU A 165 2.21 -9.84 15.10
CA LEU A 165 2.38 -8.99 16.28
C LEU A 165 2.76 -7.56 15.88
N ALA A 166 3.64 -7.38 14.91
CA ALA A 166 4.03 -6.08 14.41
C ALA A 166 2.85 -5.33 13.76
N ILE A 167 2.01 -6.02 12.98
CA ILE A 167 0.77 -5.45 12.42
C ILE A 167 -0.15 -4.99 13.56
N ALA A 168 -0.34 -5.83 14.59
CA ALA A 168 -1.17 -5.47 15.73
C ALA A 168 -0.63 -4.22 16.45
N VAL A 169 0.69 -4.12 16.63
CA VAL A 169 1.35 -2.94 17.23
C VAL A 169 1.15 -1.68 16.38
N ILE A 170 1.25 -1.78 15.05
CA ILE A 170 0.97 -0.68 14.13
C ILE A 170 -0.48 -0.19 14.29
N LEU A 171 -1.42 -1.14 14.27
CA LEU A 171 -2.85 -0.83 14.40
C LEU A 171 -3.20 -0.21 15.76
N LEU A 172 -2.56 -0.64 16.85
CA LEU A 172 -2.69 -0.04 18.18
C LEU A 172 -2.07 1.37 18.25
N GLY A 173 -1.05 1.64 17.45
CA GLY A 173 -0.43 2.97 17.36
C GLY A 173 -1.35 4.03 16.77
N LEU A 174 -2.25 3.66 15.85
CA LEU A 174 -3.14 4.60 15.15
C LEU A 174 -4.06 5.41 16.07
N PRO A 175 -4.87 4.78 16.97
CA PRO A 175 -5.75 5.55 17.87
C PRO A 175 -4.96 6.40 18.86
N LEU A 176 -3.76 6.01 19.24
CA LEU A 176 -2.90 6.80 20.12
C LEU A 176 -2.39 8.09 19.46
N VAL A 177 -2.26 8.09 18.14
CA VAL A 177 -1.95 9.32 17.38
C VAL A 177 -3.22 10.15 17.16
N ALA A 178 -4.33 9.51 16.78
CA ALA A 178 -5.58 10.19 16.47
C ALA A 178 -6.26 10.82 17.70
N GLY A 179 -6.12 10.23 18.89
CA GLY A 179 -6.85 10.62 20.11
C GLY A 179 -6.25 11.79 20.90
N ARG A 180 -5.06 12.27 20.58
CA ARG A 180 -4.30 13.23 21.42
C ARG A 180 -4.58 14.71 21.17
N HIS A 181 -5.54 15.05 20.31
CA HIS A 181 -5.88 16.44 19.95
C HIS A 181 -7.37 16.73 20.15
N ARG A 182 -7.83 16.58 21.39
CA ARG A 182 -9.04 17.28 21.87
C ARG A 182 -8.65 18.51 22.66
#